data_05cbcf675b943056687daf9792da4679
#
_entry.id   05cbcf675b943056687daf9792da4679
#
_cell.length_a   1.000
_cell.length_b   1.000
_cell.length_c   1.000
_cell.angle_alpha   90.00
_cell.angle_beta   90.00
_cell.angle_gamma   90.00
#
_symmetry.space_group_name_H-M   'P 1'
#
loop_
_entity.id
_entity.type
_entity.pdbx_description
1 polymer ?
#
loop_
_entity_poly.entity_id
_entity_poly.type
_entity_poly.pdbx_seq_one_letter_code
_entity_poly.pdbx_strand_id
1 'polypeptide(L)'
;MYKRQDQRRVDGLAFAAAVFTNLTRDHLDYHGTMEAYRAAKLRLVGLLSAEGVAAFNIDDPSWRGITSAPHAVTFSVHDPSADVSARDIRYLAGGSRFLLVTPTGAHPVSLPLIGDFNIANALGAAAAALAVGVPVAQVAERLSSAPQVPGRLELLRTVPTVLRDYAHTPDALDRALRAVRPFTRESVDRASRLIVVFGCGGDRDRGKRPEMGRIAEALADVAVVTSDNPRTEDPERILDDIEAGMSRGTQARITDRREAIAHALRIAGPHDVILLAGKGHETYQIRGTTTYPFDESVIVNELARDLQLPEPATGSST
;
A
#
# COMPACT_ATOMS: atom_id res chain seq x y z
N MET A 1 10.07 -13.30 -0.74
CA MET A 1 9.80 -14.15 0.44
C MET A 1 9.05 -15.46 0.05
N TYR A 2 8.32 -15.52 -1.04
CA TYR A 2 7.34 -16.55 -1.39
C TYR A 2 7.92 -17.88 -1.90
N LYS A 3 9.13 -17.88 -2.45
CA LYS A 3 9.87 -19.10 -2.83
C LYS A 3 10.54 -19.81 -1.66
N ARG A 4 10.72 -19.12 -0.50
CA ARG A 4 11.49 -19.64 0.64
C ARG A 4 10.84 -20.83 1.33
N GLN A 5 9.49 -20.85 1.42
CA GLN A 5 8.75 -21.98 2.01
C GLN A 5 8.88 -23.22 1.12
N ASP A 6 8.68 -23.07 -0.19
CA ASP A 6 8.81 -24.15 -1.14
C ASP A 6 10.26 -24.63 -1.29
N GLN A 7 11.23 -23.72 -1.22
CA GLN A 7 12.65 -24.00 -1.21
C GLN A 7 13.17 -24.51 0.15
N ARG A 8 12.28 -24.80 1.10
CA ARG A 8 12.58 -25.34 2.43
C ARG A 8 13.56 -24.49 3.27
N ARG A 9 13.66 -23.19 2.99
CA ARG A 9 14.59 -22.29 3.71
C ARG A 9 14.16 -21.97 5.13
N VAL A 10 12.97 -22.40 5.54
CA VAL A 10 12.40 -22.28 6.88
C VAL A 10 12.19 -23.63 7.57
N ASP A 11 12.64 -24.73 6.95
CA ASP A 11 12.57 -26.05 7.53
C ASP A 11 13.44 -26.08 8.81
N GLY A 12 12.96 -26.78 9.83
CA GLY A 12 13.60 -26.84 11.14
C GLY A 12 13.25 -25.69 12.09
N LEU A 13 12.47 -24.70 11.65
CA LEU A 13 11.88 -23.68 12.53
C LEU A 13 10.52 -24.15 13.04
N ALA A 14 10.20 -23.82 14.30
CA ALA A 14 8.88 -23.97 14.87
C ALA A 14 8.33 -22.57 15.18
N PHE A 15 7.17 -22.24 14.62
CA PHE A 15 6.57 -20.92 14.78
C PHE A 15 5.46 -20.94 15.83
N ALA A 16 5.41 -19.92 16.69
CA ALA A 16 4.31 -19.72 17.63
C ALA A 16 3.05 -19.16 16.93
N ALA A 17 3.21 -18.42 15.86
CA ALA A 17 2.09 -17.92 15.07
C ALA A 17 2.45 -17.84 13.57
N ALA A 18 1.45 -18.07 12.70
CA ALA A 18 1.54 -17.88 11.27
C ALA A 18 0.35 -17.05 10.80
N VAL A 19 0.60 -16.03 9.97
CA VAL A 19 -0.45 -15.14 9.44
C VAL A 19 -0.58 -15.32 7.93
N PHE A 20 -1.79 -15.64 7.47
CA PHE A 20 -2.16 -15.77 6.07
C PHE A 20 -2.96 -14.54 5.65
N THR A 21 -2.32 -13.61 4.97
CA THR A 21 -2.89 -12.30 4.62
C THR A 21 -3.76 -12.35 3.37
N ASN A 22 -3.16 -12.51 2.20
CA ASN A 22 -3.86 -12.62 0.92
C ASN A 22 -3.10 -13.50 -0.07
N LEU A 23 -3.82 -14.01 -1.07
CA LEU A 23 -3.26 -14.78 -2.16
C LEU A 23 -3.76 -14.24 -3.50
N THR A 24 -2.95 -13.42 -4.14
CA THR A 24 -3.20 -12.87 -5.48
C THR A 24 -2.22 -13.43 -6.50
N ARG A 25 -2.54 -13.29 -7.78
CA ARG A 25 -1.70 -13.78 -8.87
C ARG A 25 -0.30 -13.16 -8.81
N ASP A 26 0.66 -13.97 -8.41
CA ASP A 26 2.07 -13.64 -8.39
C ASP A 26 2.90 -14.92 -8.45
N HIS A 27 4.14 -14.82 -8.89
CA HIS A 27 5.10 -15.94 -8.91
C HIS A 27 4.63 -17.22 -9.63
N LEU A 28 3.69 -17.13 -10.58
CA LEU A 28 3.23 -18.28 -11.37
C LEU A 28 4.29 -18.78 -12.35
N ASP A 29 5.31 -17.96 -12.67
CA ASP A 29 6.54 -18.36 -13.33
C ASP A 29 7.28 -19.48 -12.59
N TYR A 30 7.12 -19.56 -11.27
CA TYR A 30 7.73 -20.55 -10.40
C TYR A 30 6.75 -21.65 -9.98
N HIS A 31 5.54 -21.28 -9.52
CA HIS A 31 4.58 -22.23 -8.96
C HIS A 31 3.69 -22.90 -10.03
N GLY A 32 3.61 -22.34 -11.24
CA GLY A 32 2.77 -22.84 -12.33
C GLY A 32 1.30 -22.51 -12.18
N THR A 33 0.68 -22.85 -11.03
CA THR A 33 -0.76 -22.60 -10.78
C THR A 33 -1.01 -21.93 -9.44
N MET A 34 -2.19 -21.32 -9.27
CA MET A 34 -2.62 -20.71 -8.00
C MET A 34 -2.79 -21.75 -6.90
N GLU A 35 -3.22 -22.96 -7.25
CA GLU A 35 -3.38 -24.09 -6.32
C GLU A 35 -2.03 -24.52 -5.75
N ALA A 36 -1.01 -24.66 -6.59
CA ALA A 36 0.35 -24.99 -6.17
C ALA A 36 0.94 -23.87 -5.30
N TYR A 37 0.69 -22.61 -5.65
CA TYR A 37 1.12 -21.47 -4.87
C TYR A 37 0.43 -21.42 -3.49
N ARG A 38 -0.88 -21.67 -3.43
CA ARG A 38 -1.65 -21.82 -2.17
C ARG A 38 -1.11 -22.96 -1.31
N ALA A 39 -0.89 -24.13 -1.90
CA ALA A 39 -0.33 -25.30 -1.20
C ALA A 39 1.06 -24.99 -0.61
N ALA A 40 1.93 -24.32 -1.36
CA ALA A 40 3.24 -23.90 -0.89
C ALA A 40 3.16 -22.98 0.35
N LYS A 41 2.22 -22.02 0.35
CA LYS A 41 1.98 -21.16 1.52
C LYS A 41 1.42 -21.94 2.72
N LEU A 42 0.49 -22.85 2.50
CA LEU A 42 -0.11 -23.66 3.58
C LEU A 42 0.88 -24.61 4.27
N ARG A 43 2.03 -24.91 3.67
CA ARG A 43 3.10 -25.64 4.35
C ARG A 43 3.55 -24.97 5.65
N LEU A 44 3.34 -23.65 5.80
CA LEU A 44 3.64 -22.94 7.03
C LEU A 44 2.83 -23.45 8.23
N VAL A 45 1.62 -23.99 8.00
CA VAL A 45 0.82 -24.62 9.06
C VAL A 45 1.58 -25.82 9.68
N GLY A 46 2.25 -26.61 8.85
CA GLY A 46 3.04 -27.76 9.32
C GLY A 46 4.35 -27.38 10.03
N LEU A 47 4.69 -26.10 10.08
CA LEU A 47 5.84 -25.56 10.80
C LEU A 47 5.43 -24.83 12.10
N LEU A 48 4.16 -24.88 12.47
CA LEU A 48 3.71 -24.36 13.76
C LEU A 48 4.16 -25.31 14.88
N SER A 49 4.47 -24.74 16.06
CA SER A 49 4.66 -25.51 17.28
C SER A 49 3.33 -26.15 17.70
N ALA A 50 3.37 -27.07 18.68
CA ALA A 50 2.17 -27.76 19.16
C ALA A 50 1.05 -26.78 19.61
N GLU A 51 1.43 -25.67 20.24
CA GLU A 51 0.54 -24.59 20.68
C GLU A 51 0.45 -23.42 19.68
N GLY A 52 1.04 -23.60 18.49
CA GLY A 52 1.12 -22.54 17.48
C GLY A 52 -0.20 -22.25 16.80
N VAL A 53 -0.49 -20.98 16.54
CA VAL A 53 -1.77 -20.51 15.99
C VAL A 53 -1.61 -20.08 14.53
N ALA A 54 -2.52 -20.51 13.66
CA ALA A 54 -2.66 -20.01 12.31
C ALA A 54 -3.76 -18.94 12.22
N ALA A 55 -3.41 -17.72 11.87
CA ALA A 55 -4.36 -16.63 11.67
C ALA A 55 -4.67 -16.46 10.17
N PHE A 56 -5.93 -16.58 9.80
CA PHE A 56 -6.42 -16.54 8.41
C PHE A 56 -7.26 -15.31 8.13
N ASN A 57 -6.92 -14.57 7.08
CA ASN A 57 -7.75 -13.49 6.55
C ASN A 57 -8.93 -14.08 5.76
N ILE A 58 -10.13 -14.09 6.34
CA ILE A 58 -11.31 -14.63 5.68
C ILE A 58 -11.94 -13.69 4.64
N ASP A 59 -11.44 -12.46 4.50
CA ASP A 59 -11.77 -11.59 3.37
C ASP A 59 -11.21 -12.17 2.06
N ASP A 60 -10.07 -12.88 2.13
CA ASP A 60 -9.53 -13.61 0.98
C ASP A 60 -10.13 -15.01 0.90
N PRO A 61 -10.88 -15.33 -0.19
CA PRO A 61 -11.53 -16.64 -0.36
C PRO A 61 -10.53 -17.82 -0.36
N SER A 62 -9.26 -17.57 -0.65
CA SER A 62 -8.22 -18.62 -0.66
C SER A 62 -7.99 -19.25 0.72
N TRP A 63 -8.34 -18.57 1.80
CA TRP A 63 -8.12 -19.06 3.16
C TRP A 63 -9.39 -19.55 3.86
N ARG A 64 -10.55 -19.47 3.22
CA ARG A 64 -11.79 -19.95 3.80
C ARG A 64 -11.82 -21.48 3.88
N GLY A 65 -12.40 -21.99 4.97
CA GLY A 65 -12.63 -23.43 5.16
C GLY A 65 -11.36 -24.26 5.40
N ILE A 66 -10.24 -23.63 5.82
CA ILE A 66 -9.02 -24.37 6.20
C ILE A 66 -9.22 -24.99 7.58
N THR A 67 -9.18 -26.32 7.63
CA THR A 67 -9.35 -27.12 8.85
C THR A 67 -8.07 -27.83 9.29
N SER A 68 -6.99 -27.69 8.54
CA SER A 68 -5.72 -28.41 8.79
C SER A 68 -4.87 -27.81 9.92
N ALA A 69 -5.20 -26.61 10.42
CA ALA A 69 -4.47 -25.99 11.52
C ALA A 69 -5.05 -26.46 12.85
N PRO A 70 -4.23 -26.95 13.82
CA PRO A 70 -4.69 -27.40 15.14
C PRO A 70 -5.34 -26.26 15.93
N HIS A 71 -4.79 -25.07 15.85
CA HIS A 71 -5.35 -23.85 16.41
C HIS A 71 -5.46 -22.79 15.31
N ALA A 72 -6.69 -22.47 14.92
CA ALA A 72 -7.00 -21.49 13.89
C ALA A 72 -7.72 -20.29 14.50
N VAL A 73 -7.33 -19.10 14.08
CA VAL A 73 -7.99 -17.82 14.39
C VAL A 73 -8.28 -17.12 13.08
N THR A 74 -9.45 -16.54 12.94
CA THR A 74 -9.85 -15.78 11.78
C THR A 74 -9.70 -14.28 12.00
N PHE A 75 -9.36 -13.53 10.96
CA PHE A 75 -9.45 -12.08 11.00
C PHE A 75 -10.07 -11.52 9.72
N SER A 76 -10.76 -10.38 9.84
CA SER A 76 -11.46 -9.74 8.74
C SER A 76 -11.67 -8.26 8.97
N VAL A 77 -11.59 -7.48 7.91
CA VAL A 77 -12.02 -6.08 7.88
C VAL A 77 -13.53 -5.98 7.67
N HIS A 78 -14.11 -6.94 6.90
CA HIS A 78 -15.49 -6.84 6.40
C HIS A 78 -16.46 -7.79 7.11
N ASP A 79 -16.00 -8.92 7.61
CA ASP A 79 -16.85 -9.90 8.29
C ASP A 79 -16.75 -9.76 9.82
N PRO A 80 -17.80 -9.25 10.48
CA PRO A 80 -17.81 -9.07 11.92
C PRO A 80 -17.86 -10.37 12.73
N SER A 81 -18.03 -11.53 12.07
CA SER A 81 -18.03 -12.85 12.72
C SER A 81 -16.62 -13.42 12.89
N ALA A 82 -15.61 -12.80 12.31
CA ALA A 82 -14.22 -13.19 12.51
C ALA A 82 -13.79 -12.99 13.98
N ASP A 83 -12.87 -13.84 14.46
CA ASP A 83 -12.36 -13.78 15.83
C ASP A 83 -11.67 -12.44 16.13
N VAL A 84 -10.99 -11.88 15.14
CA VAL A 84 -10.36 -10.56 15.20
C VAL A 84 -10.92 -9.69 14.08
N SER A 85 -11.64 -8.64 14.40
CA SER A 85 -12.30 -7.80 13.39
C SER A 85 -12.17 -6.31 13.67
N ALA A 86 -12.41 -5.48 12.64
CA ALA A 86 -12.48 -4.03 12.76
C ALA A 86 -13.95 -3.59 12.62
N ARG A 87 -14.39 -2.68 13.51
CA ARG A 87 -15.71 -2.03 13.42
C ARG A 87 -15.55 -0.51 13.46
N ASP A 88 -16.60 0.20 13.03
CA ASP A 88 -16.65 1.66 13.04
C ASP A 88 -15.46 2.32 12.34
N ILE A 89 -15.08 1.75 11.19
CA ILE A 89 -13.90 2.17 10.44
C ILE A 89 -14.12 3.59 9.90
N ARG A 90 -13.14 4.47 10.15
CA ARG A 90 -13.06 5.81 9.58
C ARG A 90 -11.68 6.01 8.95
N TYR A 91 -11.67 6.39 7.69
CA TYR A 91 -10.45 6.72 6.96
C TYR A 91 -10.16 8.21 7.12
N LEU A 92 -8.91 8.53 7.48
CA LEU A 92 -8.42 9.89 7.69
C LEU A 92 -7.17 10.11 6.85
N ALA A 93 -6.87 11.35 6.48
CA ALA A 93 -5.68 11.68 5.69
C ALA A 93 -4.36 11.23 6.35
N GLY A 94 -4.32 11.09 7.68
CA GLY A 94 -3.15 10.62 8.43
C GLY A 94 -3.23 9.17 8.91
N GLY A 95 -4.25 8.39 8.51
CA GLY A 95 -4.39 7.01 8.98
C GLY A 95 -5.83 6.50 9.00
N SER A 96 -6.10 5.51 9.85
CA SER A 96 -7.41 4.91 9.99
C SER A 96 -7.79 4.78 11.47
N ARG A 97 -9.05 5.05 11.81
CA ARG A 97 -9.58 4.77 13.16
C ARG A 97 -10.59 3.65 13.08
N PHE A 98 -10.54 2.75 14.03
CA PHE A 98 -11.50 1.64 14.14
C PHE A 98 -11.54 1.08 15.55
N LEU A 99 -12.58 0.31 15.84
CA LEU A 99 -12.66 -0.51 17.03
C LEU A 99 -12.11 -1.91 16.73
N LEU A 100 -10.98 -2.27 17.33
CA LEU A 100 -10.45 -3.63 17.29
C LEU A 100 -11.31 -4.52 18.19
N VAL A 101 -11.99 -5.49 17.61
CA VAL A 101 -12.88 -6.41 18.32
C VAL A 101 -12.24 -7.80 18.34
N THR A 102 -12.21 -8.41 19.51
CA THR A 102 -11.64 -9.74 19.77
C THR A 102 -12.54 -10.51 20.74
N PRO A 103 -12.38 -11.83 20.90
CA PRO A 103 -13.12 -12.60 21.91
C PRO A 103 -12.91 -12.12 23.37
N THR A 104 -11.80 -11.43 23.63
CA THR A 104 -11.43 -10.95 24.98
C THR A 104 -11.79 -9.50 25.25
N GLY A 105 -12.31 -8.78 24.25
CA GLY A 105 -12.74 -7.40 24.41
C GLY A 105 -12.59 -6.57 23.13
N ALA A 106 -13.01 -5.31 23.24
CA ALA A 106 -12.96 -4.35 22.15
C ALA A 106 -12.22 -3.07 22.60
N HIS A 107 -11.28 -2.59 21.76
CA HIS A 107 -10.44 -1.44 22.06
C HIS A 107 -10.34 -0.49 20.85
N PRO A 108 -10.41 0.85 21.05
CA PRO A 108 -10.20 1.79 19.96
C PRO A 108 -8.74 1.79 19.49
N VAL A 109 -8.56 1.86 18.17
CA VAL A 109 -7.25 1.97 17.52
C VAL A 109 -7.24 3.18 16.62
N SER A 110 -6.20 4.01 16.72
CA SER A 110 -5.87 5.10 15.79
C SER A 110 -4.62 4.71 15.00
N LEU A 111 -4.78 3.86 13.98
CA LEU A 111 -3.70 3.34 13.16
C LEU A 111 -3.14 4.45 12.26
N PRO A 112 -1.85 4.83 12.34
CA PRO A 112 -1.25 5.86 11.48
C PRO A 112 -0.88 5.33 10.08
N LEU A 113 -1.66 4.38 9.56
CA LEU A 113 -1.52 3.77 8.24
C LEU A 113 -2.85 3.86 7.49
N ILE A 114 -2.77 4.15 6.19
CA ILE A 114 -3.89 4.43 5.31
C ILE A 114 -4.34 3.17 4.56
N GLY A 115 -5.65 2.97 4.43
CA GLY A 115 -6.26 1.96 3.56
C GLY A 115 -6.62 0.65 4.23
N ASP A 116 -7.64 -0.02 3.67
CA ASP A 116 -8.20 -1.29 4.16
C ASP A 116 -7.15 -2.38 4.32
N PHE A 117 -6.21 -2.46 3.36
CA PHE A 117 -5.15 -3.46 3.43
C PHE A 117 -4.22 -3.25 4.63
N ASN A 118 -4.04 -2.01 5.12
CA ASN A 118 -3.28 -1.76 6.33
C ASN A 118 -4.08 -2.08 7.60
N ILE A 119 -5.41 -1.90 7.57
CA ILE A 119 -6.28 -2.41 8.63
C ILE A 119 -6.21 -3.94 8.65
N ALA A 120 -6.31 -4.62 7.50
CA ALA A 120 -6.16 -6.07 7.42
C ALA A 120 -4.79 -6.55 7.94
N ASN A 121 -3.70 -5.84 7.60
CA ASN A 121 -2.37 -6.13 8.13
C ASN A 121 -2.31 -5.95 9.64
N ALA A 122 -2.93 -4.89 10.18
CA ALA A 122 -3.01 -4.63 11.63
C ALA A 122 -3.81 -5.71 12.36
N LEU A 123 -4.93 -6.18 11.78
CA LEU A 123 -5.72 -7.30 12.33
C LEU A 123 -4.92 -8.61 12.33
N GLY A 124 -4.18 -8.89 11.26
CA GLY A 124 -3.29 -10.05 11.18
C GLY A 124 -2.17 -9.98 12.22
N ALA A 125 -1.56 -8.81 12.41
CA ALA A 125 -0.56 -8.58 13.46
C ALA A 125 -1.17 -8.71 14.86
N ALA A 126 -2.39 -8.19 15.09
CA ALA A 126 -3.14 -8.35 16.32
C ALA A 126 -3.41 -9.85 16.62
N ALA A 127 -3.90 -10.60 15.63
CA ALA A 127 -4.15 -12.03 15.78
C ALA A 127 -2.88 -12.79 16.20
N ALA A 128 -1.73 -12.48 15.57
CA ALA A 128 -0.45 -13.09 15.94
C ALA A 128 0.02 -12.71 17.35
N ALA A 129 -0.14 -11.44 17.74
CA ALA A 129 0.26 -10.97 19.07
C ALA A 129 -0.62 -11.57 20.17
N LEU A 130 -1.93 -11.65 19.96
CA LEU A 130 -2.88 -12.30 20.86
C LEU A 130 -2.57 -13.79 21.02
N ALA A 131 -2.20 -14.47 19.93
CA ALA A 131 -1.83 -15.89 19.93
C ALA A 131 -0.61 -16.19 20.83
N VAL A 132 0.29 -15.23 21.01
CA VAL A 132 1.44 -15.37 21.93
C VAL A 132 1.20 -14.71 23.30
N GLY A 133 -0.05 -14.41 23.64
CA GLY A 133 -0.48 -13.96 24.96
C GLY A 133 -0.35 -12.46 25.23
N VAL A 134 -0.15 -11.62 24.22
CA VAL A 134 -0.14 -10.16 24.42
C VAL A 134 -1.58 -9.68 24.69
N PRO A 135 -1.84 -8.94 25.78
CA PRO A 135 -3.18 -8.42 26.08
C PRO A 135 -3.71 -7.48 24.99
N VAL A 136 -5.02 -7.57 24.69
CA VAL A 136 -5.65 -6.79 23.61
C VAL A 136 -5.49 -5.27 23.79
N ALA A 137 -5.53 -4.76 25.01
CA ALA A 137 -5.30 -3.35 25.28
C ALA A 137 -3.89 -2.90 24.85
N GLN A 138 -2.88 -3.73 25.14
CA GLN A 138 -1.51 -3.45 24.72
C GLN A 138 -1.35 -3.56 23.20
N VAL A 139 -2.02 -4.52 22.55
CA VAL A 139 -2.04 -4.61 21.08
C VAL A 139 -2.63 -3.34 20.48
N ALA A 140 -3.77 -2.85 20.97
CA ALA A 140 -4.41 -1.62 20.49
C ALA A 140 -3.51 -0.38 20.65
N GLU A 141 -2.83 -0.26 21.80
CA GLU A 141 -1.86 0.81 22.06
C GLU A 141 -0.68 0.76 21.07
N ARG A 142 -0.10 -0.42 20.85
CA ARG A 142 1.02 -0.60 19.94
C ARG A 142 0.65 -0.36 18.48
N LEU A 143 -0.53 -0.78 18.05
CA LEU A 143 -1.05 -0.45 16.72
C LEU A 143 -1.25 1.06 16.54
N SER A 144 -1.71 1.75 17.58
CA SER A 144 -1.92 3.21 17.53
C SER A 144 -0.60 4.00 17.53
N SER A 145 0.49 3.40 18.00
CA SER A 145 1.85 3.97 17.99
C SER A 145 2.73 3.41 16.89
N ALA A 146 2.17 2.65 15.93
CA ALA A 146 2.94 2.08 14.84
C ALA A 146 3.55 3.17 13.96
N PRO A 147 4.84 3.07 13.58
CA PRO A 147 5.42 4.03 12.66
C PRO A 147 4.82 3.90 11.26
N GLN A 148 4.82 4.98 10.49
CA GLN A 148 4.55 4.89 9.06
C GLN A 148 5.61 4.00 8.39
N VAL A 149 5.18 3.25 7.39
CA VAL A 149 6.10 2.43 6.60
C VAL A 149 6.59 3.26 5.41
N PRO A 150 7.89 3.57 5.30
CA PRO A 150 8.41 4.37 4.20
C PRO A 150 8.00 3.82 2.84
N GLY A 151 7.42 4.66 2.00
CA GLY A 151 6.96 4.32 0.67
C GLY A 151 5.75 3.36 0.59
N ARG A 152 4.93 3.30 1.63
CA ARG A 152 3.68 2.52 1.66
C ARG A 152 2.51 3.42 2.08
N LEU A 153 1.93 4.14 1.12
CA LEU A 153 0.99 5.25 1.35
C LEU A 153 1.49 6.19 2.46
N GLU A 154 2.77 6.48 2.42
CA GLU A 154 3.42 7.34 3.40
C GLU A 154 3.01 8.78 3.21
N LEU A 155 2.52 9.40 4.28
CA LEU A 155 2.15 10.81 4.28
C LEU A 155 3.39 11.69 4.34
N LEU A 156 3.64 12.44 3.26
CA LEU A 156 4.74 13.41 3.18
C LEU A 156 4.29 14.82 3.58
N ARG A 157 3.01 15.15 3.32
CA ARG A 157 2.45 16.48 3.57
C ARG A 157 0.94 16.40 3.76
N THR A 158 0.37 17.29 4.56
CA THR A 158 -1.07 17.32 4.88
C THR A 158 -1.86 18.33 4.05
N VAL A 159 -1.26 19.42 3.55
CA VAL A 159 -1.95 20.48 2.80
C VAL A 159 -1.09 21.00 1.63
N PRO A 160 -1.41 20.66 0.35
CA PRO A 160 -2.31 19.56 -0.01
C PRO A 160 -1.81 18.24 0.55
N THR A 161 -2.69 17.24 0.64
CA THR A 161 -2.25 15.90 1.08
C THR A 161 -1.34 15.29 0.02
N VAL A 162 -0.11 14.95 0.38
CA VAL A 162 0.85 14.27 -0.50
C VAL A 162 1.23 12.93 0.11
N LEU A 163 0.95 11.87 -0.63
CA LEU A 163 1.26 10.49 -0.28
C LEU A 163 2.29 9.92 -1.24
N ARG A 164 3.22 9.08 -0.79
CA ARG A 164 4.08 8.30 -1.67
C ARG A 164 3.87 6.81 -1.48
N ASP A 165 3.94 6.05 -2.58
CA ASP A 165 3.76 4.61 -2.58
C ASP A 165 4.70 3.89 -3.55
N TYR A 166 5.03 2.64 -3.24
CA TYR A 166 5.85 1.78 -4.10
C TYR A 166 5.04 1.12 -5.24
N ALA A 167 3.82 1.56 -5.49
CA ALA A 167 2.92 1.04 -6.53
C ALA A 167 3.51 1.19 -7.93
N HIS A 168 4.23 0.18 -8.39
CA HIS A 168 4.93 0.11 -9.67
C HIS A 168 4.41 -1.02 -10.58
N THR A 169 3.29 -1.64 -10.22
CA THR A 169 2.56 -2.63 -11.01
C THR A 169 1.09 -2.21 -11.17
N PRO A 170 0.37 -2.72 -12.19
CA PRO A 170 -1.04 -2.39 -12.40
C PRO A 170 -1.92 -2.64 -11.16
N ASP A 171 -1.84 -3.83 -10.56
CA ASP A 171 -2.61 -4.19 -9.36
C ASP A 171 -2.27 -3.28 -8.16
N ALA A 172 -0.98 -2.97 -7.95
CA ALA A 172 -0.57 -2.09 -6.86
C ALA A 172 -1.06 -0.65 -7.07
N LEU A 173 -1.01 -0.14 -8.30
CA LEU A 173 -1.51 1.20 -8.64
C LEU A 173 -3.04 1.29 -8.46
N ASP A 174 -3.79 0.28 -8.92
CA ASP A 174 -5.24 0.19 -8.73
C ASP A 174 -5.59 0.25 -7.23
N ARG A 175 -4.93 -0.58 -6.42
CA ARG A 175 -5.17 -0.63 -4.97
C ARG A 175 -4.81 0.68 -4.28
N ALA A 176 -3.67 1.28 -4.60
CA ALA A 176 -3.24 2.53 -4.01
C ALA A 176 -4.23 3.66 -4.34
N LEU A 177 -4.65 3.80 -5.60
CA LEU A 177 -5.63 4.80 -6.00
C LEU A 177 -6.99 4.61 -5.33
N ARG A 178 -7.48 3.37 -5.24
CA ARG A 178 -8.73 3.06 -4.53
C ARG A 178 -8.64 3.34 -3.04
N ALA A 179 -7.52 3.04 -2.41
CA ALA A 179 -7.30 3.28 -0.99
C ALA A 179 -7.28 4.77 -0.63
N VAL A 180 -6.82 5.64 -1.55
CA VAL A 180 -6.77 7.09 -1.31
C VAL A 180 -8.00 7.84 -1.81
N ARG A 181 -8.80 7.27 -2.69
CA ARG A 181 -10.02 7.90 -3.23
C ARG A 181 -11.04 8.35 -2.16
N PRO A 182 -11.28 7.62 -1.05
CA PRO A 182 -12.18 8.08 0.00
C PRO A 182 -11.80 9.45 0.58
N PHE A 183 -10.51 9.80 0.64
CA PHE A 183 -10.05 11.07 1.21
C PHE A 183 -10.38 12.29 0.34
N THR A 184 -10.75 12.09 -0.93
CA THR A 184 -11.14 13.19 -1.83
C THR A 184 -12.62 13.55 -1.75
N ARG A 185 -13.44 12.82 -0.96
CA ARG A 185 -14.89 12.98 -0.91
C ARG A 185 -15.42 13.75 0.31
N GLU A 186 -14.54 14.02 1.29
CA GLU A 186 -14.99 14.57 2.60
C GLU A 186 -14.99 16.11 2.69
N SER A 187 -14.73 16.85 1.62
CA SER A 187 -14.80 18.32 1.63
C SER A 187 -16.22 18.80 1.32
N VAL A 188 -16.83 19.50 2.28
CA VAL A 188 -18.24 19.94 2.24
C VAL A 188 -18.48 20.99 1.15
N ASP A 189 -17.48 21.75 0.71
CA ASP A 189 -17.65 22.91 -0.16
C ASP A 189 -17.03 22.81 -1.56
N ARG A 190 -16.22 21.78 -1.85
CA ARG A 190 -15.61 21.59 -3.16
C ARG A 190 -15.19 20.14 -3.37
N ALA A 191 -15.50 19.59 -4.54
CA ALA A 191 -15.00 18.28 -4.92
C ALA A 191 -13.45 18.32 -4.96
N SER A 192 -12.80 17.69 -3.97
CA SER A 192 -11.36 17.52 -3.97
C SER A 192 -10.94 16.49 -5.01
N ARG A 193 -9.79 16.68 -5.63
CA ARG A 193 -9.28 15.84 -6.72
C ARG A 193 -8.22 14.87 -6.21
N LEU A 194 -8.18 13.69 -6.83
CA LEU A 194 -7.07 12.76 -6.75
C LEU A 194 -6.14 12.99 -7.95
N ILE A 195 -4.93 13.43 -7.67
CA ILE A 195 -3.87 13.66 -8.64
C ILE A 195 -2.86 12.52 -8.48
N VAL A 196 -2.55 11.79 -9.55
CA VAL A 196 -1.51 10.76 -9.51
C VAL A 196 -0.30 11.19 -10.34
N VAL A 197 0.90 11.06 -9.77
CA VAL A 197 2.18 11.24 -10.47
C VAL A 197 2.84 9.87 -10.53
N PHE A 198 3.02 9.31 -11.73
CA PHE A 198 3.54 7.95 -11.88
C PHE A 198 4.34 7.79 -13.18
N GLY A 199 5.15 6.75 -13.20
CA GLY A 199 5.90 6.32 -14.38
C GLY A 199 6.19 4.84 -14.32
N CYS A 200 6.91 4.34 -15.33
CA CYS A 200 7.34 2.96 -15.41
C CYS A 200 8.86 2.85 -15.54
N GLY A 201 9.44 1.79 -14.99
CA GLY A 201 10.86 1.50 -15.16
C GLY A 201 11.20 1.03 -16.57
N GLY A 202 12.33 1.49 -17.09
CA GLY A 202 12.96 0.95 -18.28
C GLY A 202 13.66 -0.39 -18.01
N ASP A 203 13.98 -1.15 -19.07
CA ASP A 203 14.56 -2.49 -19.00
C ASP A 203 13.75 -3.45 -18.13
N ARG A 204 12.43 -3.33 -18.18
CA ARG A 204 11.45 -4.10 -17.42
C ARG A 204 10.27 -4.47 -18.32
N ASP A 205 9.27 -5.14 -17.72
CA ASP A 205 8.04 -5.52 -18.41
C ASP A 205 7.35 -4.30 -19.04
N ARG A 206 7.31 -4.28 -20.37
CA ARG A 206 6.65 -3.22 -21.16
C ARG A 206 5.13 -3.40 -21.18
N GLY A 207 4.64 -4.63 -21.09
CA GLY A 207 3.22 -4.96 -21.18
C GLY A 207 2.38 -4.28 -20.09
N LYS A 208 2.96 -4.00 -18.92
CA LYS A 208 2.29 -3.29 -17.84
C LYS A 208 2.06 -1.78 -18.09
N ARG A 209 2.83 -1.15 -19.00
CA ARG A 209 2.83 0.32 -19.20
C ARG A 209 1.46 0.85 -19.63
N PRO A 210 0.85 0.33 -20.71
CA PRO A 210 -0.50 0.79 -21.11
C PRO A 210 -1.56 0.43 -20.07
N GLU A 211 -1.43 -0.68 -19.36
CA GLU A 211 -2.37 -1.05 -18.31
C GLU A 211 -2.33 -0.06 -17.14
N MET A 212 -1.14 0.38 -16.72
CA MET A 212 -0.99 1.40 -15.68
C MET A 212 -1.55 2.75 -16.14
N GLY A 213 -1.36 3.13 -17.40
CA GLY A 213 -1.98 4.33 -18.00
C GLY A 213 -3.51 4.28 -17.91
N ARG A 214 -4.11 3.17 -18.33
CA ARG A 214 -5.57 2.94 -18.27
C ARG A 214 -6.10 3.02 -16.82
N ILE A 215 -5.40 2.43 -15.87
CA ILE A 215 -5.79 2.45 -14.45
C ILE A 215 -5.73 3.88 -13.89
N ALA A 216 -4.65 4.60 -14.14
CA ALA A 216 -4.48 5.98 -13.71
C ALA A 216 -5.59 6.88 -14.26
N GLU A 217 -5.90 6.78 -15.57
CA GLU A 217 -6.98 7.52 -16.21
C GLU A 217 -8.36 7.18 -15.64
N ALA A 218 -8.60 5.92 -15.29
CA ALA A 218 -9.90 5.46 -14.78
C ALA A 218 -10.16 5.88 -13.32
N LEU A 219 -9.11 5.93 -12.49
CA LEU A 219 -9.24 6.07 -11.04
C LEU A 219 -8.77 7.41 -10.47
N ALA A 220 -7.95 8.18 -11.19
CA ALA A 220 -7.56 9.52 -10.80
C ALA A 220 -8.36 10.59 -11.56
N ASP A 221 -8.46 11.80 -10.99
CA ASP A 221 -9.06 12.96 -11.66
C ASP A 221 -8.04 13.67 -12.54
N VAL A 222 -6.75 13.58 -12.15
CA VAL A 222 -5.61 14.09 -12.90
C VAL A 222 -4.51 13.05 -12.91
N ALA A 223 -4.05 12.65 -14.09
CA ALA A 223 -2.91 11.77 -14.27
C ALA A 223 -1.72 12.56 -14.84
N VAL A 224 -0.61 12.58 -14.12
CA VAL A 224 0.67 13.17 -14.53
C VAL A 224 1.63 12.03 -14.83
N VAL A 225 1.93 11.83 -16.12
CA VAL A 225 2.84 10.77 -16.57
C VAL A 225 4.27 11.31 -16.58
N THR A 226 5.21 10.56 -15.97
CA THR A 226 6.60 10.99 -15.81
C THR A 226 7.57 9.81 -15.83
N SER A 227 8.89 10.09 -15.74
CA SER A 227 9.91 9.05 -15.59
C SER A 227 9.92 8.48 -14.18
N ASP A 228 10.15 7.17 -14.10
CA ASP A 228 10.57 6.48 -12.87
C ASP A 228 12.10 6.27 -12.90
N ASN A 229 12.57 5.07 -13.22
CA ASN A 229 13.96 4.72 -13.49
C ASN A 229 14.08 4.32 -14.97
N PRO A 230 14.33 5.24 -15.91
CA PRO A 230 14.36 4.89 -17.34
C PRO A 230 15.49 3.94 -17.71
N ARG A 231 16.56 3.87 -16.91
CA ARG A 231 17.75 3.04 -17.17
C ARG A 231 18.30 3.31 -18.57
N THR A 232 18.48 2.26 -19.40
CA THR A 232 19.04 2.40 -20.75
C THR A 232 18.00 2.73 -21.81
N GLU A 233 16.69 2.66 -21.48
CA GLU A 233 15.62 3.03 -22.42
C GLU A 233 15.45 4.55 -22.51
N ASP A 234 15.02 5.01 -23.68
CA ASP A 234 14.58 6.39 -23.88
C ASP A 234 13.32 6.65 -23.03
N PRO A 235 13.37 7.61 -22.08
CA PRO A 235 12.23 7.92 -21.22
C PRO A 235 10.98 8.32 -22.01
N GLU A 236 11.12 9.01 -23.15
CA GLU A 236 9.98 9.42 -23.96
C GLU A 236 9.21 8.22 -24.51
N ARG A 237 9.92 7.16 -24.93
CA ARG A 237 9.27 5.93 -25.41
C ARG A 237 8.53 5.19 -24.28
N ILE A 238 9.03 5.29 -23.05
CA ILE A 238 8.32 4.71 -21.89
C ILE A 238 7.01 5.47 -21.65
N LEU A 239 7.04 6.80 -21.77
CA LEU A 239 5.85 7.62 -21.63
C LEU A 239 4.84 7.36 -22.78
N ASP A 240 5.32 7.19 -24.03
CA ASP A 240 4.46 6.80 -25.17
C ASP A 240 3.73 5.47 -24.91
N ASP A 241 4.45 4.46 -24.37
CA ASP A 241 3.85 3.16 -24.04
C ASP A 241 2.79 3.27 -22.92
N ILE A 242 2.97 4.18 -21.96
CA ILE A 242 1.96 4.43 -20.92
C ILE A 242 0.73 5.11 -21.53
N GLU A 243 0.93 6.15 -22.31
CA GLU A 243 -0.15 6.93 -22.94
C GLU A 243 -0.95 6.11 -23.96
N ALA A 244 -0.34 5.10 -24.58
CA ALA A 244 -1.04 4.18 -25.48
C ALA A 244 -2.20 3.42 -24.79
N GLY A 245 -2.22 3.34 -23.47
CA GLY A 245 -3.31 2.78 -22.68
C GLY A 245 -4.38 3.79 -22.26
N MET A 246 -4.18 5.07 -22.54
CA MET A 246 -5.06 6.16 -22.12
C MET A 246 -5.94 6.62 -23.29
N SER A 247 -7.26 6.56 -23.11
CA SER A 247 -8.23 6.90 -24.16
C SER A 247 -8.51 8.40 -24.27
N ARG A 248 -8.42 9.11 -23.15
CA ARG A 248 -8.62 10.56 -23.05
C ARG A 248 -7.31 11.35 -23.08
N GLY A 249 -6.19 10.63 -23.12
CA GLY A 249 -4.86 11.19 -22.99
C GLY A 249 -4.49 11.59 -21.56
N THR A 250 -3.22 11.95 -21.37
CA THR A 250 -2.74 12.46 -20.09
C THR A 250 -3.12 13.93 -19.90
N GLN A 251 -3.37 14.36 -18.66
CA GLN A 251 -3.54 15.77 -18.34
C GLN A 251 -2.19 16.50 -18.28
N ALA A 252 -1.10 15.78 -17.99
CA ALA A 252 0.26 16.31 -18.10
C ALA A 252 1.26 15.17 -18.38
N ARG A 253 2.11 15.38 -19.38
CA ARG A 253 3.28 14.56 -19.69
C ARG A 253 4.53 15.39 -19.39
N ILE A 254 5.27 15.00 -18.37
CA ILE A 254 6.44 15.75 -17.91
C ILE A 254 7.54 14.76 -17.59
N THR A 255 8.54 14.65 -18.44
CA THR A 255 9.58 13.63 -18.37
C THR A 255 10.44 13.75 -17.11
N ASP A 256 10.79 14.97 -16.69
CA ASP A 256 11.50 15.19 -15.44
C ASP A 256 10.55 15.01 -14.24
N ARG A 257 10.85 14.03 -13.38
CA ARG A 257 9.96 13.68 -12.26
C ARG A 257 9.90 14.78 -11.20
N ARG A 258 10.96 15.56 -10.99
CA ARG A 258 10.93 16.71 -10.07
C ARG A 258 9.95 17.77 -10.58
N GLU A 259 10.01 18.07 -11.88
CA GLU A 259 9.08 19.01 -12.51
C GLU A 259 7.64 18.46 -12.53
N ALA A 260 7.45 17.16 -12.69
CA ALA A 260 6.13 16.54 -12.59
C ALA A 260 5.53 16.70 -11.18
N ILE A 261 6.34 16.50 -10.12
CA ILE A 261 5.93 16.74 -8.73
C ILE A 261 5.62 18.23 -8.52
N ALA A 262 6.47 19.13 -9.01
CA ALA A 262 6.25 20.58 -8.94
C ALA A 262 4.95 20.98 -9.64
N HIS A 263 4.66 20.41 -10.82
CA HIS A 263 3.41 20.64 -11.53
C HIS A 263 2.19 20.18 -10.72
N ALA A 264 2.24 18.96 -10.17
CA ALA A 264 1.15 18.43 -9.33
C ALA A 264 0.89 19.34 -8.11
N LEU A 265 1.94 19.82 -7.44
CA LEU A 265 1.81 20.74 -6.30
C LEU A 265 1.22 22.10 -6.70
N ARG A 266 1.59 22.64 -7.88
CA ARG A 266 1.04 23.94 -8.39
C ARG A 266 -0.44 23.87 -8.70
N ILE A 267 -0.92 22.76 -9.26
CA ILE A 267 -2.33 22.62 -9.66
C ILE A 267 -3.24 22.14 -8.52
N ALA A 268 -2.67 21.62 -7.45
CA ALA A 268 -3.42 21.08 -6.31
C ALA A 268 -4.02 22.20 -5.47
N GLY A 269 -5.30 22.06 -5.17
CA GLY A 269 -5.97 22.84 -4.12
C GLY A 269 -5.64 22.28 -2.72
N PRO A 270 -5.98 23.01 -1.66
CA PRO A 270 -5.63 22.63 -0.29
C PRO A 270 -6.25 21.30 0.17
N HIS A 271 -7.35 20.87 -0.46
CA HIS A 271 -8.07 19.64 -0.14
C HIS A 271 -7.79 18.49 -1.14
N ASP A 272 -6.99 18.76 -2.19
CA ASP A 272 -6.63 17.73 -3.16
C ASP A 272 -5.64 16.72 -2.53
N VAL A 273 -5.66 15.50 -3.07
CA VAL A 273 -4.74 14.43 -2.69
C VAL A 273 -3.81 14.15 -3.87
N ILE A 274 -2.52 14.19 -3.64
CA ILE A 274 -1.47 13.83 -4.59
C ILE A 274 -0.90 12.48 -4.19
N LEU A 275 -0.94 11.51 -5.10
CA LEU A 275 -0.27 10.22 -4.95
C LEU A 275 0.97 10.17 -5.83
N LEU A 276 2.16 10.11 -5.23
CA LEU A 276 3.42 9.84 -5.91
C LEU A 276 3.62 8.32 -5.95
N ALA A 277 3.41 7.70 -7.10
CA ALA A 277 3.46 6.25 -7.26
C ALA A 277 4.71 5.79 -8.02
N GLY A 278 5.25 4.64 -7.61
CA GLY A 278 6.37 3.92 -8.24
C GLY A 278 7.60 3.78 -7.39
N LYS A 279 8.16 4.88 -6.89
CA LYS A 279 9.45 4.89 -6.18
C LYS A 279 9.36 4.41 -4.72
N GLY A 280 8.27 4.71 -4.05
CA GLY A 280 8.14 4.37 -2.64
C GLY A 280 9.32 4.91 -1.81
N HIS A 281 10.07 4.03 -1.17
CA HIS A 281 11.22 4.38 -0.33
C HIS A 281 12.54 4.57 -1.09
N GLU A 282 12.56 4.45 -2.42
CA GLU A 282 13.77 4.68 -3.21
C GLU A 282 14.21 6.14 -3.10
N THR A 283 15.49 6.36 -2.78
CA THR A 283 16.12 7.68 -2.65
C THR A 283 17.00 8.01 -3.85
N TYR A 284 16.77 7.37 -4.98
CA TYR A 284 17.57 7.51 -6.19
C TYR A 284 16.73 7.38 -7.47
N GLN A 285 17.30 7.85 -8.59
CA GLN A 285 16.83 7.61 -9.94
C GLN A 285 17.97 7.08 -10.81
N ILE A 286 17.69 6.04 -11.62
CA ILE A 286 18.68 5.46 -12.55
C ILE A 286 18.40 5.99 -13.95
N ARG A 287 19.39 6.71 -14.53
CA ARG A 287 19.38 7.22 -15.92
C ARG A 287 20.61 6.66 -16.63
N GLY A 288 20.42 5.91 -17.71
CA GLY A 288 21.47 5.08 -18.29
C GLY A 288 21.96 4.05 -17.28
N THR A 289 23.25 4.04 -17.05
CA THR A 289 23.93 3.21 -16.02
C THR A 289 24.25 3.98 -14.74
N THR A 290 23.89 5.26 -14.67
CA THR A 290 24.23 6.15 -13.55
C THR A 290 23.05 6.27 -12.59
N THR A 291 23.36 6.21 -11.30
CA THR A 291 22.41 6.43 -10.22
C THR A 291 22.55 7.86 -9.69
N TYR A 292 21.45 8.60 -9.67
CA TYR A 292 21.38 9.96 -9.17
C TYR A 292 20.58 10.00 -7.86
N PRO A 293 20.94 10.84 -6.88
CA PRO A 293 20.13 11.09 -5.69
C PRO A 293 18.74 11.62 -6.11
N PHE A 294 17.68 11.02 -5.55
CA PHE A 294 16.30 11.43 -5.82
C PHE A 294 15.40 10.95 -4.68
N ASP A 295 15.23 11.76 -3.66
CA ASP A 295 14.33 11.47 -2.54
C ASP A 295 13.08 12.35 -2.64
N GLU A 296 11.92 11.71 -2.89
CA GLU A 296 10.66 12.43 -3.06
C GLU A 296 10.23 13.18 -1.80
N SER A 297 10.60 12.71 -0.60
CA SER A 297 10.30 13.41 0.65
C SER A 297 11.05 14.74 0.73
N VAL A 298 12.33 14.73 0.38
CA VAL A 298 13.16 15.96 0.32
C VAL A 298 12.62 16.90 -0.74
N ILE A 299 12.35 16.36 -1.96
CA ILE A 299 11.86 17.14 -3.10
C ILE A 299 10.53 17.82 -2.80
N VAL A 300 9.57 17.10 -2.22
CA VAL A 300 8.25 17.67 -1.85
C VAL A 300 8.42 18.82 -0.86
N ASN A 301 9.27 18.66 0.15
CA ASN A 301 9.51 19.69 1.14
C ASN A 301 10.23 20.93 0.57
N GLU A 302 11.19 20.75 -0.34
CA GLU A 302 11.85 21.85 -1.06
C GLU A 302 10.84 22.60 -1.93
N LEU A 303 10.12 21.87 -2.80
CA LEU A 303 9.12 22.46 -3.72
C LEU A 303 7.99 23.16 -2.96
N ALA A 304 7.53 22.61 -1.83
CA ALA A 304 6.52 23.24 -1.02
C ALA A 304 6.96 24.61 -0.47
N ARG A 305 8.22 24.74 -0.07
CA ARG A 305 8.82 26.02 0.35
C ARG A 305 8.94 26.99 -0.83
N ASP A 306 9.46 26.52 -1.96
CA ASP A 306 9.66 27.35 -3.16
C ASP A 306 8.32 27.89 -3.69
N LEU A 307 7.25 27.09 -3.61
CA LEU A 307 5.90 27.44 -4.01
C LEU A 307 5.11 28.18 -2.92
N GLN A 308 5.69 28.42 -1.76
CA GLN A 308 5.04 29.07 -0.60
C GLN A 308 3.71 28.40 -0.20
N LEU A 309 3.67 27.07 -0.26
CA LEU A 309 2.47 26.33 0.14
C LEU A 309 2.24 26.44 1.66
N PRO A 310 0.97 26.46 2.11
CA PRO A 310 0.63 26.57 3.52
C PRO A 310 1.34 25.52 4.38
N GLU A 311 1.99 25.91 5.47
CA GLU A 311 2.54 24.95 6.44
C GLU A 311 1.40 24.10 7.03
N PRO A 312 1.63 22.79 7.30
CA PRO A 312 0.69 21.99 8.05
C PRO A 312 0.38 22.69 9.37
N ALA A 313 -0.91 22.84 9.72
CA ALA A 313 -1.25 23.32 11.05
C ALA A 313 -0.54 22.45 12.08
N THR A 314 0.36 23.04 12.86
CA THR A 314 1.00 22.37 13.98
C THR A 314 -0.12 21.96 14.93
N GLY A 315 -0.47 20.67 14.94
CA GLY A 315 -1.53 20.14 15.78
C GLY A 315 -1.22 20.50 17.23
N SER A 316 -2.06 21.35 17.82
CA SER A 316 -2.15 21.46 19.26
C SER A 316 -2.54 20.06 19.78
N SER A 317 -1.59 19.40 20.44
CA SER A 317 -1.86 18.24 21.29
C SER A 317 -2.91 18.62 22.32
N THR A 318 -4.12 18.16 22.14
CA THR A 318 -5.13 18.07 23.20
C THR A 318 -5.78 16.70 23.12
#